data_30d5d09df5f3810cedf5c046eaa99109
#
_entry.id   30d5d09df5f3810cedf5c046eaa99109
#
_cell.length_a   1.000
_cell.length_b   1.000
_cell.length_c   1.000
_cell.angle_alpha   90.00
_cell.angle_beta   90.00
_cell.angle_gamma   90.00
#
_symmetry.space_group_name_H-M   'P 1'
#
loop_
_entity.id
_entity.type
_entity.pdbx_description
1 polymer ?
#
loop_
_entity_poly.entity_id
_entity_poly.type
_entity_poly.pdbx_seq_one_letter_code
_entity_poly.pdbx_strand_id
1 'polypeptide(L)'
;MTTRQISVLVSMAAACLLFTSCADSTVPLSDPGKSKADERLAGVWRVRNDDGSVNDYRFAPAGDKLPASVMRVTGSSRKPDGTTEQIEPLLLFPTTLGDKTYLNVTDGTEPKVNLLEKGWTAETVNTYLILRYQVTGDTLAIQWMDGDAKKRAVEAGKIKGKIKKDQDGNVRVHFTDTTENLTKFITAAGDDLFSKDVLKLERVK
;
A
#
# COMPACT_ATOMS: atom_id res chain seq x y z
N MET A 1 6.13 32.67 -27.26
CA MET A 1 5.76 31.24 -27.29
C MET A 1 5.84 30.75 -25.86
N THR A 2 4.72 30.68 -25.18
CA THR A 2 4.60 30.36 -23.74
C THR A 2 4.41 28.86 -23.58
N THR A 3 5.39 28.21 -22.99
CA THR A 3 5.35 26.77 -22.63
C THR A 3 4.35 26.58 -21.50
N ARG A 4 3.21 25.98 -21.77
CA ARG A 4 2.24 25.57 -20.75
C ARG A 4 2.86 24.43 -19.95
N GLN A 5 3.20 24.69 -18.69
CA GLN A 5 3.40 23.67 -17.69
C GLN A 5 2.04 22.96 -17.46
N ILE A 6 1.95 21.73 -17.87
CA ILE A 6 0.85 20.85 -17.53
C ILE A 6 1.14 20.37 -16.10
N SER A 7 0.54 21.06 -15.14
CA SER A 7 0.45 20.58 -13.76
C SER A 7 -0.40 19.32 -13.76
N VAL A 8 0.23 18.18 -13.55
CA VAL A 8 -0.47 16.93 -13.27
C VAL A 8 -1.00 17.02 -11.84
N LEU A 9 -2.21 17.57 -11.71
CA LEU A 9 -3.02 17.50 -10.51
C LEU A 9 -3.54 16.04 -10.38
N VAL A 10 -2.75 15.19 -9.75
CA VAL A 10 -3.24 13.89 -9.29
C VAL A 10 -4.04 14.15 -8.02
N SER A 11 -5.34 14.35 -8.18
CA SER A 11 -6.30 14.37 -7.08
C SER A 11 -6.24 13.03 -6.35
N MET A 12 -5.62 12.98 -5.18
CA MET A 12 -5.55 11.80 -4.31
C MET A 12 -6.91 11.41 -3.70
N ALA A 13 -7.98 12.10 -4.01
CA ALA A 13 -9.35 11.70 -3.66
C ALA A 13 -9.78 10.37 -4.34
N ALA A 14 -9.06 9.94 -5.38
CA ALA A 14 -9.28 8.67 -6.08
C ALA A 14 -8.54 7.47 -5.47
N ALA A 15 -7.81 7.64 -4.37
CA ALA A 15 -6.97 6.58 -3.80
C ALA A 15 -7.74 5.35 -3.33
N CYS A 16 -9.05 5.46 -3.07
CA CYS A 16 -9.84 4.34 -2.57
C CYS A 16 -10.44 3.42 -3.64
N LEU A 17 -10.66 3.90 -4.86
CA LEU A 17 -11.16 3.05 -5.96
C LEU A 17 -10.04 2.29 -6.68
N LEU A 18 -8.78 2.47 -6.28
CA LEU A 18 -7.62 1.96 -7.01
C LEU A 18 -7.03 0.66 -6.45
N PHE A 19 -7.54 0.11 -5.34
CA PHE A 19 -6.91 -1.07 -4.73
C PHE A 19 -6.96 -2.31 -5.63
N THR A 20 -8.03 -2.52 -6.39
CA THR A 20 -8.08 -3.64 -7.35
C THR A 20 -7.21 -3.40 -8.58
N SER A 21 -6.86 -2.15 -8.87
CA SER A 21 -6.05 -1.77 -10.05
C SER A 21 -4.59 -1.49 -9.74
N CYS A 22 -4.22 -1.27 -8.47
CA CYS A 22 -2.86 -0.94 -8.04
C CYS A 22 -2.13 -2.05 -7.30
N ALA A 23 -2.69 -3.27 -7.26
CA ALA A 23 -2.01 -4.39 -6.65
C ALA A 23 -0.64 -4.65 -7.28
N ASP A 24 0.38 -4.76 -6.44
CA ASP A 24 1.76 -5.02 -6.88
C ASP A 24 2.05 -6.50 -7.01
N SER A 25 1.38 -7.38 -6.23
CA SER A 25 1.74 -8.79 -6.16
C SER A 25 0.55 -9.70 -5.83
N THR A 26 0.64 -10.98 -6.30
CA THR A 26 -0.26 -12.06 -5.86
C THR A 26 0.10 -12.63 -4.50
N VAL A 27 1.29 -12.37 -3.99
CA VAL A 27 1.80 -12.89 -2.74
C VAL A 27 2.34 -11.75 -1.86
N PRO A 28 2.30 -11.91 -0.53
CA PRO A 28 2.91 -10.96 0.40
C PRO A 28 4.43 -11.19 0.50
N LEU A 29 5.13 -10.28 1.17
CA LEU A 29 6.56 -10.40 1.47
C LEU A 29 6.86 -11.38 2.61
N SER A 30 5.87 -11.70 3.43
CA SER A 30 5.98 -12.67 4.53
C SER A 30 4.62 -13.26 4.87
N ASP A 31 4.62 -14.34 5.63
CA ASP A 31 3.42 -14.89 6.26
C ASP A 31 2.96 -13.95 7.39
N PRO A 32 1.69 -13.47 7.40
CA PRO A 32 1.20 -12.60 8.47
C PRO A 32 1.26 -13.27 9.84
N GLY A 33 1.11 -14.60 9.93
CA GLY A 33 1.24 -15.34 11.19
C GLY A 33 2.66 -15.36 11.77
N LYS A 34 3.66 -15.06 10.94
CA LYS A 34 5.10 -15.00 11.33
C LYS A 34 5.61 -13.55 11.43
N SER A 35 4.84 -12.59 10.97
CA SER A 35 5.19 -11.17 11.05
C SER A 35 5.05 -10.65 12.47
N LYS A 36 5.79 -9.59 12.80
CA LYS A 36 5.66 -8.88 14.08
C LYS A 36 4.88 -7.60 13.86
N ALA A 37 3.93 -7.31 14.74
CA ALA A 37 3.25 -6.03 14.75
C ALA A 37 4.27 -4.89 14.98
N ASP A 38 4.06 -3.77 14.31
CA ASP A 38 4.78 -2.52 14.61
C ASP A 38 3.81 -1.58 15.33
N GLU A 39 3.90 -1.57 16.67
CA GLU A 39 3.02 -0.77 17.52
C GLU A 39 3.13 0.74 17.24
N ARG A 40 4.23 1.19 16.62
CA ARG A 40 4.41 2.58 16.23
C ARG A 40 3.41 3.02 15.18
N LEU A 41 2.83 2.09 14.40
CA LEU A 41 1.79 2.39 13.42
C LEU A 41 0.44 2.69 14.07
N ALA A 42 0.16 2.14 15.26
CA ALA A 42 -1.13 2.30 15.93
C ALA A 42 -1.46 3.77 16.21
N GLY A 43 -2.74 4.14 16.01
CA GLY A 43 -3.23 5.50 16.22
C GLY A 43 -3.87 6.11 15.00
N VAL A 44 -4.02 7.43 15.02
CA VAL A 44 -4.60 8.20 13.90
C VAL A 44 -3.50 8.99 13.22
N TRP A 45 -3.47 8.89 11.91
CA TRP A 45 -2.51 9.55 11.03
C TRP A 45 -3.23 10.43 10.03
N ARG A 46 -2.75 11.66 9.84
CA ARG A 46 -3.36 12.67 9.00
C ARG A 46 -2.46 13.06 7.84
N VAL A 47 -3.05 13.20 6.66
CA VAL A 47 -2.45 13.90 5.53
C VAL A 47 -3.32 15.08 5.13
N ARG A 48 -2.67 16.21 4.81
CA ARG A 48 -3.29 17.39 4.21
C ARG A 48 -2.88 17.42 2.75
N ASN A 49 -3.85 17.40 1.87
CA ASN A 49 -3.62 17.42 0.44
C ASN A 49 -3.55 18.86 -0.09
N ASP A 50 -2.90 19.04 -1.24
CA ASP A 50 -2.74 20.37 -1.88
C ASP A 50 -4.08 21.00 -2.31
N ASP A 51 -5.11 20.18 -2.55
CA ASP A 51 -6.47 20.62 -2.83
C ASP A 51 -7.25 21.10 -1.59
N GLY A 52 -6.60 21.10 -0.42
CA GLY A 52 -7.18 21.50 0.87
C GLY A 52 -7.99 20.39 1.54
N SER A 53 -8.11 19.20 0.95
CA SER A 53 -8.74 18.06 1.62
C SER A 53 -7.83 17.51 2.72
N VAL A 54 -8.46 16.86 3.72
CA VAL A 54 -7.78 16.27 4.86
C VAL A 54 -8.22 14.82 5.00
N ASN A 55 -7.26 13.90 4.95
CA ASN A 55 -7.53 12.48 5.15
C ASN A 55 -7.00 12.04 6.51
N ASP A 56 -7.85 11.39 7.29
CA ASP A 56 -7.52 10.76 8.57
C ASP A 56 -7.57 9.24 8.41
N TYR A 57 -6.51 8.57 8.81
CA TYR A 57 -6.38 7.11 8.78
C TYR A 57 -6.17 6.59 10.19
N ARG A 58 -7.06 5.73 10.66
CA ARG A 58 -6.94 5.05 11.96
C ARG A 58 -6.36 3.65 11.75
N PHE A 59 -5.22 3.39 12.34
CA PHE A 59 -4.57 2.08 12.38
C PHE A 59 -4.84 1.43 13.74
N ALA A 60 -5.45 0.27 13.73
CA ALA A 60 -5.78 -0.49 14.95
C ALA A 60 -5.59 -1.99 14.70
N PRO A 61 -5.40 -2.82 15.74
CA PRO A 61 -5.41 -4.27 15.59
C PRO A 61 -6.68 -4.74 14.87
N ALA A 62 -6.54 -5.73 13.98
CA ALA A 62 -7.66 -6.16 13.13
C ALA A 62 -8.67 -7.08 13.85
N GLY A 63 -8.41 -7.46 15.10
CA GLY A 63 -9.24 -8.33 15.93
C GLY A 63 -8.57 -9.68 16.22
N ASP A 64 -9.12 -10.41 17.18
CA ASP A 64 -8.49 -11.61 17.75
C ASP A 64 -8.51 -12.83 16.82
N LYS A 65 -9.35 -12.81 15.79
CA LYS A 65 -9.46 -13.92 14.83
C LYS A 65 -8.45 -13.83 13.67
N LEU A 66 -7.74 -12.73 13.56
CA LEU A 66 -6.67 -12.53 12.59
C LEU A 66 -5.30 -12.59 13.28
N PRO A 67 -4.21 -12.86 12.55
CA PRO A 67 -2.88 -12.83 13.15
C PRO A 67 -2.60 -11.51 13.86
N ALA A 68 -1.94 -11.55 15.01
CA ALA A 68 -1.68 -10.38 15.86
C ALA A 68 -0.87 -9.26 15.16
N SER A 69 -0.16 -9.59 14.08
CA SER A 69 0.56 -8.61 13.25
C SER A 69 -0.35 -7.80 12.34
N VAL A 70 -1.59 -8.28 12.11
CA VAL A 70 -2.52 -7.66 11.15
C VAL A 70 -3.22 -6.47 11.80
N MET A 71 -3.16 -5.36 11.12
CA MET A 71 -3.87 -4.14 11.48
C MET A 71 -4.98 -3.85 10.48
N ARG A 72 -6.08 -3.29 10.98
CA ARG A 72 -7.13 -2.71 10.16
C ARG A 72 -6.94 -1.21 10.09
N VAL A 73 -6.99 -0.67 8.87
CA VAL A 73 -6.99 0.76 8.62
C VAL A 73 -8.38 1.17 8.17
N THR A 74 -8.96 2.11 8.89
CA THR A 74 -10.18 2.81 8.49
C THR A 74 -9.86 4.28 8.30
N GLY A 75 -10.61 4.98 7.50
CA GLY A 75 -10.30 6.38 7.26
C GLY A 75 -11.49 7.19 6.79
N SER A 76 -11.29 8.50 6.80
CA SER A 76 -12.23 9.47 6.24
C SER A 76 -11.47 10.56 5.51
N SER A 77 -12.07 11.05 4.44
CA SER A 77 -11.61 12.20 3.67
C SER A 77 -12.59 13.35 3.87
N ARG A 78 -12.12 14.47 4.37
CA ARG A 78 -12.89 15.70 4.50
C ARG A 78 -12.46 16.65 3.40
N LYS A 79 -13.40 17.02 2.52
CA LYS A 79 -13.20 17.97 1.42
C LYS A 79 -13.22 19.42 1.93
N PRO A 80 -12.71 20.39 1.15
CA PRO A 80 -12.75 21.82 1.50
C PRO A 80 -14.17 22.38 1.72
N ASP A 81 -15.17 21.81 1.06
CA ASP A 81 -16.57 22.18 1.22
C ASP A 81 -17.22 21.64 2.51
N GLY A 82 -16.46 20.91 3.32
CA GLY A 82 -16.91 20.29 4.57
C GLY A 82 -17.51 18.89 4.41
N THR A 83 -17.72 18.41 3.19
CA THR A 83 -18.20 17.05 2.93
C THR A 83 -17.19 16.02 3.43
N THR A 84 -17.67 14.97 4.10
CA THR A 84 -16.85 13.86 4.59
C THR A 84 -17.26 12.56 3.91
N GLU A 85 -16.29 11.87 3.35
CA GLU A 85 -16.44 10.55 2.73
C GLU A 85 -15.65 9.51 3.54
N GLN A 86 -16.21 8.31 3.69
CA GLN A 86 -15.49 7.19 4.30
C GLN A 86 -14.54 6.58 3.28
N ILE A 87 -13.35 6.23 3.75
CA ILE A 87 -12.35 5.53 2.97
C ILE A 87 -12.57 4.03 3.19
N GLU A 88 -12.57 3.25 2.10
CA GLU A 88 -12.69 1.79 2.15
C GLU A 88 -11.62 1.22 3.10
N PRO A 89 -12.02 0.33 4.02
CA PRO A 89 -11.10 -0.22 5.00
C PRO A 89 -10.07 -1.13 4.35
N LEU A 90 -8.89 -1.16 4.94
CA LEU A 90 -7.76 -1.98 4.52
C LEU A 90 -7.29 -2.87 5.66
N LEU A 91 -6.70 -4.00 5.29
CA LEU A 91 -5.87 -4.80 6.17
C LEU A 91 -4.41 -4.65 5.74
N LEU A 92 -3.53 -4.58 6.71
CA LEU A 92 -2.10 -4.57 6.46
C LEU A 92 -1.33 -5.29 7.57
N PHE A 93 -0.14 -5.75 7.22
CA PHE A 93 0.82 -6.26 8.20
C PHE A 93 2.25 -5.91 7.75
N PRO A 94 3.16 -5.66 8.70
CA PRO A 94 4.52 -5.27 8.40
C PRO A 94 5.39 -6.48 8.05
N THR A 95 6.42 -6.24 7.23
CA THR A 95 7.54 -7.16 6.96
C THR A 95 8.83 -6.38 7.04
N THR A 96 9.84 -6.94 7.72
CA THR A 96 11.19 -6.37 7.76
C THR A 96 12.12 -7.19 6.88
N LEU A 97 12.81 -6.54 5.95
CA LEU A 97 13.84 -7.13 5.10
C LEU A 97 15.13 -6.31 5.28
N GLY A 98 16.12 -6.90 5.95
CA GLY A 98 17.32 -6.17 6.34
C GLY A 98 17.00 -5.00 7.30
N ASP A 99 17.38 -3.80 6.89
CA ASP A 99 17.13 -2.54 7.62
C ASP A 99 15.85 -1.81 7.17
N LYS A 100 15.13 -2.34 6.20
CA LYS A 100 13.94 -1.73 5.62
C LYS A 100 12.65 -2.39 6.10
N THR A 101 11.61 -1.59 6.23
CA THR A 101 10.27 -2.04 6.63
C THR A 101 9.25 -1.79 5.52
N TYR A 102 8.37 -2.78 5.36
CA TYR A 102 7.36 -2.80 4.30
C TYR A 102 5.98 -3.11 4.89
N LEU A 103 4.92 -2.61 4.26
CA LEU A 103 3.54 -2.98 4.52
C LEU A 103 3.04 -3.86 3.37
N ASN A 104 2.48 -4.99 3.71
CA ASN A 104 1.66 -5.79 2.81
C ASN A 104 0.21 -5.37 3.04
N VAL A 105 -0.39 -4.70 2.06
CA VAL A 105 -1.72 -4.12 2.18
C VAL A 105 -2.70 -4.87 1.30
N THR A 106 -3.87 -5.19 1.84
CA THR A 106 -4.97 -5.84 1.09
C THR A 106 -6.31 -5.25 1.48
N ASP A 107 -7.36 -5.66 0.80
CA ASP A 107 -8.74 -5.28 1.06
C ASP A 107 -9.14 -5.65 2.50
N GLY A 108 -9.77 -4.72 3.21
CA GLY A 108 -10.26 -4.86 4.60
C GLY A 108 -11.77 -4.76 4.73
N THR A 109 -12.52 -4.88 3.63
CA THR A 109 -13.99 -4.92 3.67
C THR A 109 -14.51 -6.13 4.45
N GLU A 110 -15.70 -6.03 5.04
CA GLU A 110 -16.26 -7.12 5.87
C GLU A 110 -16.33 -8.47 5.16
N PRO A 111 -16.74 -8.58 3.87
CA PRO A 111 -16.72 -9.85 3.17
C PRO A 111 -15.31 -10.47 3.10
N LYS A 112 -14.28 -9.63 2.94
CA LYS A 112 -12.88 -10.06 2.89
C LYS A 112 -12.38 -10.50 4.25
N VAL A 113 -12.65 -9.72 5.30
CA VAL A 113 -12.30 -10.06 6.69
C VAL A 113 -12.89 -11.41 7.08
N ASN A 114 -14.18 -11.65 6.81
CA ASN A 114 -14.85 -12.91 7.10
C ASN A 114 -14.24 -14.13 6.39
N LEU A 115 -13.65 -13.93 5.20
CA LEU A 115 -12.88 -14.98 4.51
C LEU A 115 -11.55 -15.25 5.20
N LEU A 116 -10.84 -14.19 5.60
CA LEU A 116 -9.53 -14.27 6.23
C LEU A 116 -9.58 -14.87 7.63
N GLU A 117 -10.68 -14.66 8.37
CA GLU A 117 -10.92 -15.33 9.67
C GLU A 117 -11.00 -16.86 9.54
N LYS A 118 -11.34 -17.39 8.36
CA LYS A 118 -11.35 -18.83 8.05
C LYS A 118 -9.99 -19.37 7.62
N GLY A 119 -9.07 -18.50 7.28
CA GLY A 119 -7.71 -18.84 6.90
C GLY A 119 -7.11 -17.82 5.94
N TRP A 120 -5.87 -17.44 6.19
CA TRP A 120 -5.10 -16.57 5.33
C TRP A 120 -4.31 -17.42 4.32
N THR A 121 -4.90 -17.65 3.15
CA THR A 121 -4.32 -18.48 2.08
C THR A 121 -4.24 -17.71 0.76
N ALA A 122 -3.51 -18.22 -0.21
CA ALA A 122 -3.47 -17.64 -1.56
C ALA A 122 -4.84 -17.62 -2.26
N GLU A 123 -5.76 -18.48 -1.84
CA GLU A 123 -7.13 -18.50 -2.37
C GLU A 123 -7.98 -17.39 -1.77
N THR A 124 -7.75 -17.06 -0.49
CA THR A 124 -8.46 -15.99 0.20
C THR A 124 -7.86 -14.62 -0.08
N VAL A 125 -6.54 -14.51 -0.27
CA VAL A 125 -5.85 -13.26 -0.63
C VAL A 125 -4.83 -13.50 -1.72
N ASN A 126 -5.05 -12.92 -2.87
CA ASN A 126 -4.14 -12.97 -4.03
C ASN A 126 -3.82 -11.58 -4.59
N THR A 127 -3.97 -10.54 -3.78
CA THR A 127 -3.85 -9.15 -4.21
C THR A 127 -3.25 -8.33 -3.09
N TYR A 128 -2.01 -7.92 -3.26
CA TYR A 128 -1.28 -7.12 -2.29
C TYR A 128 -0.72 -5.86 -2.95
N LEU A 129 -0.90 -4.72 -2.27
CA LEU A 129 -0.09 -3.53 -2.49
C LEU A 129 1.08 -3.58 -1.51
N ILE A 130 2.29 -3.39 -2.01
CA ILE A 130 3.50 -3.41 -1.19
C ILE A 130 4.05 -2.00 -1.10
N LEU A 131 4.09 -1.49 0.12
CA LEU A 131 4.57 -0.15 0.42
C LEU A 131 5.82 -0.24 1.27
N ARG A 132 6.80 0.63 1.05
CA ARG A 132 7.88 0.84 2.01
C ARG A 132 7.45 1.93 2.98
N TYR A 133 7.75 1.78 4.27
CA TYR A 133 7.41 2.79 5.26
C TYR A 133 8.52 3.04 6.28
N GLN A 134 8.44 4.19 6.91
CA GLN A 134 9.28 4.57 8.04
C GLN A 134 8.47 5.40 9.03
N VAL A 135 8.57 5.05 10.33
CA VAL A 135 8.00 5.87 11.41
C VAL A 135 9.15 6.57 12.13
N THR A 136 9.09 7.89 12.18
CA THR A 136 10.07 8.73 12.89
C THR A 136 9.33 9.77 13.74
N GLY A 137 9.32 9.57 15.05
CA GLY A 137 8.51 10.38 15.96
C GLY A 137 7.03 10.35 15.58
N ASP A 138 6.46 11.52 15.35
CA ASP A 138 5.06 11.70 14.95
C ASP A 138 4.85 11.72 13.42
N THR A 139 5.83 11.26 12.64
CA THR A 139 5.74 11.20 11.16
C THR A 139 5.78 9.74 10.68
N LEU A 140 4.81 9.38 9.82
CA LEU A 140 4.78 8.15 9.04
C LEU A 140 5.05 8.51 7.57
N ALA A 141 6.17 8.05 7.04
CA ALA A 141 6.56 8.20 5.64
C ALA A 141 6.24 6.91 4.88
N ILE A 142 5.58 7.02 3.72
CA ILE A 142 5.19 5.90 2.86
C ILE A 142 5.69 6.15 1.45
N GLN A 143 6.23 5.11 0.81
CA GLN A 143 6.66 5.11 -0.58
C GLN A 143 6.04 3.92 -1.32
N TRP A 144 5.60 4.17 -2.56
CA TRP A 144 5.09 3.16 -3.49
C TRP A 144 6.23 2.63 -4.35
N MET A 145 6.04 1.42 -4.89
CA MET A 145 6.92 0.94 -5.94
C MET A 145 6.75 1.80 -7.20
N ASP A 146 7.86 2.15 -7.83
CA ASP A 146 7.88 2.85 -9.11
C ASP A 146 7.38 1.95 -10.24
N GLY A 147 6.38 2.42 -10.99
CA GLY A 147 5.74 1.65 -12.05
C GLY A 147 6.68 1.26 -13.19
N ASP A 148 7.57 2.18 -13.57
CA ASP A 148 8.54 1.94 -14.62
C ASP A 148 9.65 1.00 -14.16
N ALA A 149 10.08 1.10 -12.91
CA ALA A 149 11.04 0.16 -12.33
C ALA A 149 10.47 -1.27 -12.27
N LYS A 150 9.20 -1.43 -11.84
CA LYS A 150 8.50 -2.71 -11.88
C LYS A 150 8.46 -3.28 -13.31
N LYS A 151 8.07 -2.44 -14.28
CA LYS A 151 7.98 -2.84 -15.69
C LYS A 151 9.33 -3.32 -16.21
N ARG A 152 10.38 -2.53 -16.04
CA ARG A 152 11.75 -2.91 -16.46
C ARG A 152 12.21 -4.21 -15.83
N ALA A 153 11.86 -4.46 -14.56
CA ALA A 153 12.25 -5.68 -13.87
C ALA A 153 11.58 -6.93 -14.46
N VAL A 154 10.29 -6.85 -14.79
CA VAL A 154 9.56 -7.95 -15.43
C VAL A 154 10.05 -8.18 -16.86
N GLU A 155 10.23 -7.13 -17.65
CA GLU A 155 10.75 -7.21 -19.03
C GLU A 155 12.17 -7.80 -19.09
N ALA A 156 13.00 -7.49 -18.09
CA ALA A 156 14.34 -8.04 -17.96
C ALA A 156 14.38 -9.47 -17.35
N GLY A 157 13.23 -10.06 -17.04
CA GLY A 157 13.15 -11.40 -16.43
C GLY A 157 13.71 -11.50 -15.01
N LYS A 158 13.90 -10.37 -14.30
CA LYS A 158 14.41 -10.35 -12.92
C LYS A 158 13.39 -10.87 -11.91
N ILE A 159 12.11 -10.81 -12.24
CA ILE A 159 10.98 -11.27 -11.44
C ILE A 159 9.84 -11.66 -12.39
N LYS A 160 9.06 -12.71 -12.04
CA LYS A 160 7.87 -13.06 -12.80
C LYS A 160 6.76 -12.05 -12.54
N GLY A 161 6.09 -11.61 -13.61
CA GLY A 161 5.00 -10.67 -13.50
C GLY A 161 4.17 -10.58 -14.78
N LYS A 162 3.04 -9.89 -14.66
CA LYS A 162 2.14 -9.57 -15.77
C LYS A 162 2.14 -8.07 -15.98
N ILE A 163 2.29 -7.65 -17.23
CA ILE A 163 2.18 -6.26 -17.65
C ILE A 163 0.86 -6.15 -18.41
N LYS A 164 -0.02 -5.28 -17.96
CA LYS A 164 -1.32 -5.01 -18.59
C LYS A 164 -1.45 -3.51 -18.83
N LYS A 165 -2.24 -3.13 -19.83
CA LYS A 165 -2.74 -1.76 -19.97
C LYS A 165 -4.19 -1.74 -19.48
N ASP A 166 -4.53 -0.73 -18.70
CA ASP A 166 -5.92 -0.46 -18.34
C ASP A 166 -6.67 0.22 -19.51
N GLN A 167 -7.95 0.53 -19.30
CA GLN A 167 -8.80 1.16 -20.32
C GLN A 167 -8.30 2.56 -20.72
N ASP A 168 -7.61 3.24 -19.83
CA ASP A 168 -7.03 4.58 -20.04
C ASP A 168 -5.62 4.51 -20.65
N GLY A 169 -5.10 3.30 -20.91
CA GLY A 169 -3.78 3.07 -21.49
C GLY A 169 -2.63 3.08 -20.48
N ASN A 170 -2.91 3.23 -19.18
CA ASN A 170 -1.87 3.19 -18.14
C ASN A 170 -1.32 1.77 -17.99
N VAL A 171 -0.02 1.68 -17.86
CA VAL A 171 0.66 0.39 -17.66
C VAL A 171 0.56 -0.03 -16.19
N ARG A 172 0.05 -1.25 -16.00
CA ARG A 172 -0.04 -1.89 -14.69
C ARG A 172 0.84 -3.13 -14.66
N VAL A 173 1.67 -3.20 -13.64
CA VAL A 173 2.59 -4.33 -13.44
C VAL A 173 2.22 -5.05 -12.16
N HIS A 174 2.04 -6.35 -12.28
CA HIS A 174 1.64 -7.21 -11.16
C HIS A 174 2.58 -8.40 -11.08
N PHE A 175 3.29 -8.54 -9.97
CA PHE A 175 4.20 -9.66 -9.73
C PHE A 175 3.40 -10.95 -9.45
N THR A 176 3.85 -12.05 -10.06
CA THR A 176 3.20 -13.38 -9.94
C THR A 176 4.18 -14.44 -9.51
N ASP A 177 5.29 -14.04 -8.92
CA ASP A 177 6.33 -14.93 -8.42
C ASP A 177 6.02 -15.43 -7.00
N THR A 178 6.86 -16.30 -6.46
CA THR A 178 6.75 -16.75 -5.08
C THR A 178 7.17 -15.66 -4.08
N THR A 179 6.71 -15.74 -2.84
CA THR A 179 7.14 -14.86 -1.74
C THR A 179 8.67 -14.83 -1.61
N GLU A 180 9.34 -15.97 -1.73
CA GLU A 180 10.80 -16.05 -1.64
C GLU A 180 11.49 -15.25 -2.75
N ASN A 181 11.07 -15.43 -4.01
CA ASN A 181 11.66 -14.73 -5.14
C ASN A 181 11.35 -13.23 -5.08
N LEU A 182 10.11 -12.86 -4.70
CA LEU A 182 9.72 -11.47 -4.52
C LEU A 182 10.55 -10.77 -3.44
N THR A 183 10.77 -11.44 -2.31
CA THR A 183 11.58 -10.92 -1.21
C THR A 183 13.04 -10.73 -1.64
N LYS A 184 13.64 -11.72 -2.30
CA LYS A 184 15.01 -11.63 -2.86
C LYS A 184 15.12 -10.47 -3.85
N PHE A 185 14.15 -10.35 -4.75
CA PHE A 185 14.11 -9.29 -5.76
C PHE A 185 14.03 -7.90 -5.12
N ILE A 186 13.09 -7.67 -4.17
CA ILE A 186 12.94 -6.38 -3.49
C ILE A 186 14.19 -6.01 -2.70
N THR A 187 14.79 -6.97 -2.01
CA THR A 187 16.04 -6.77 -1.27
C THR A 187 17.19 -6.37 -2.19
N ALA A 188 17.31 -7.03 -3.35
CA ALA A 188 18.38 -6.77 -4.31
C ALA A 188 18.17 -5.45 -5.10
N ALA A 189 16.92 -5.09 -5.41
CA ALA A 189 16.58 -3.87 -6.13
C ALA A 189 16.73 -2.61 -5.25
N GLY A 190 16.51 -2.76 -3.94
CA GLY A 190 16.72 -1.69 -2.97
C GLY A 190 15.89 -0.43 -3.26
N ASP A 191 16.53 0.73 -3.17
CA ASP A 191 15.86 2.03 -3.31
C ASP A 191 15.40 2.31 -4.76
N ASP A 192 16.04 1.70 -5.76
CA ASP A 192 15.71 1.92 -7.18
C ASP A 192 14.32 1.39 -7.58
N LEU A 193 13.72 0.54 -6.74
CA LEU A 193 12.38 0.00 -6.97
C LEU A 193 11.28 0.93 -6.46
N PHE A 194 11.60 1.90 -5.61
CA PHE A 194 10.60 2.75 -4.96
C PHE A 194 10.62 4.17 -5.51
N SER A 195 9.42 4.78 -5.58
CA SER A 195 9.28 6.18 -5.99
C SER A 195 10.11 7.09 -5.08
N LYS A 196 10.63 8.17 -5.66
CA LYS A 196 11.26 9.25 -4.88
C LYS A 196 10.23 10.08 -4.13
N ASP A 197 8.97 10.05 -4.58
CA ASP A 197 7.88 10.72 -3.91
C ASP A 197 7.51 9.98 -2.63
N VAL A 198 7.44 10.74 -1.53
CA VAL A 198 7.16 10.22 -0.19
C VAL A 198 5.88 10.86 0.32
N LEU A 199 4.86 10.04 0.57
CA LEU A 199 3.70 10.50 1.32
C LEU A 199 4.05 10.57 2.81
N LYS A 200 3.84 11.74 3.40
CA LYS A 200 4.05 11.95 4.84
C LYS A 200 2.71 12.16 5.52
N LEU A 201 2.49 11.37 6.56
CA LEU A 201 1.34 11.52 7.44
C LEU A 201 1.84 11.96 8.82
N GLU A 202 1.07 12.80 9.49
CA GLU A 202 1.34 13.29 10.83
C GLU A 202 0.43 12.60 11.84
N ARG A 203 0.97 12.24 12.99
CA ARG A 203 0.18 11.64 14.07
C ARG A 203 -0.77 12.69 14.66
N VAL A 204 -2.04 12.32 14.76
CA VAL A 204 -3.04 13.13 15.45
C VAL A 204 -2.95 12.83 16.95
N LYS A 205 -2.71 13.87 17.75
CA LYS A 205 -2.69 13.81 19.23
C LYS A 205 -4.07 13.97 19.81
#